data_5e769f51c99d215b1ca1c024fffbb2d6
#
_entry.id   5e769f51c99d215b1ca1c024fffbb2d6
#
_cell.length_a   1.000
_cell.length_b   1.000
_cell.length_c   1.000
_cell.angle_alpha   90.00
_cell.angle_beta   90.00
_cell.angle_gamma   90.00
#
_symmetry.space_group_name_H-M   'P 1'
#
loop_
_entity.id
_entity.type
_entity.pdbx_description
1 polymer ?
#
loop_
_entity_poly.entity_id
_entity_poly.type
_entity_poly.pdbx_seq_one_letter_code
_entity_poly.pdbx_strand_id
1 'polypeptide(L)'
;MATTELSQLLEAVNGATRALRQSKGGVPPEVSELVDRFDSVLHARAPLKLGVDPYFSTALFAGALRSMKALRHDNVMEQRRDLRLALEQVRHALRDIVDGHWASEGTPAHEVLQTLVATLRVPQPELARLLGISTRQLQRWLAGDGALPSGREESRIRMVAQLVNQLRHVYTAQGVPAWFDYKGPGMKATPLELLADPINFPRLLDAARGASSAP
;
A
#
# COMPACT_ATOMS: atom_id res chain seq x y z
N MET A 1 -18.67 -2.31 -12.91
CA MET A 1 -19.10 -3.46 -12.10
C MET A 1 -18.01 -3.88 -11.11
N ALA A 2 -16.78 -4.14 -11.54
CA ALA A 2 -15.71 -4.57 -10.64
C ALA A 2 -15.42 -3.64 -9.44
N THR A 3 -15.49 -2.33 -9.59
CA THR A 3 -15.19 -1.36 -8.52
C THR A 3 -16.20 -1.42 -7.37
N THR A 4 -17.48 -1.64 -7.66
CA THR A 4 -18.53 -1.75 -6.64
C THR A 4 -18.37 -3.02 -5.79
N GLU A 5 -18.03 -4.14 -6.41
CA GLU A 5 -17.79 -5.42 -5.72
C GLU A 5 -16.56 -5.34 -4.83
N LEU A 6 -15.48 -4.69 -5.30
CA LEU A 6 -14.26 -4.48 -4.50
C LEU A 6 -14.51 -3.54 -3.32
N SER A 7 -15.31 -2.48 -3.51
CA SER A 7 -15.70 -1.59 -2.42
C SER A 7 -16.53 -2.32 -1.36
N GLN A 8 -17.47 -3.16 -1.77
CA GLN A 8 -18.25 -4.00 -0.84
C GLN A 8 -17.37 -5.01 -0.10
N LEU A 9 -16.38 -5.59 -0.79
CA LEU A 9 -15.42 -6.49 -0.16
C LEU A 9 -14.56 -5.75 0.85
N LEU A 10 -14.10 -4.53 0.53
CA LEU A 10 -13.34 -3.68 1.46
C LEU A 10 -14.17 -3.34 2.72
N GLU A 11 -15.45 -3.03 2.56
CA GLU A 11 -16.35 -2.80 3.71
C GLU A 11 -16.52 -4.05 4.56
N ALA A 12 -16.68 -5.22 3.95
CA ALA A 12 -16.77 -6.49 4.67
C ALA A 12 -15.48 -6.78 5.47
N VAL A 13 -14.31 -6.56 4.86
CA VAL A 13 -13.00 -6.71 5.55
C VAL A 13 -12.86 -5.71 6.71
N ASN A 14 -13.29 -4.46 6.52
CA ASN A 14 -13.28 -3.46 7.60
C ASN A 14 -14.20 -3.88 8.77
N GLY A 15 -15.39 -4.40 8.47
CA GLY A 15 -16.32 -4.93 9.45
C GLY A 15 -15.73 -6.10 10.24
N ALA A 16 -15.20 -7.11 9.55
CA ALA A 16 -14.58 -8.28 10.15
C ALA A 16 -13.35 -7.92 11.01
N THR A 17 -12.51 -6.99 10.54
CA THR A 17 -11.34 -6.50 11.31
C THR A 17 -11.79 -5.81 12.60
N ARG A 18 -12.87 -5.03 12.55
CA ARG A 18 -13.45 -4.37 13.73
C ARG A 18 -14.02 -5.38 14.70
N ALA A 19 -14.82 -6.34 14.22
CA ALA A 19 -15.39 -7.41 15.04
C ALA A 19 -14.28 -8.21 15.75
N LEU A 20 -13.22 -8.58 15.03
CA LEU A 20 -12.07 -9.30 15.59
C LEU A 20 -11.35 -8.50 16.69
N ARG A 21 -11.26 -7.17 16.57
CA ARG A 21 -10.67 -6.31 17.60
C ARG A 21 -11.54 -6.20 18.85
N GLN A 22 -12.86 -6.15 18.70
CA GLN A 22 -13.82 -5.95 19.76
C GLN A 22 -14.15 -7.24 20.54
N SER A 23 -14.04 -8.40 19.89
CA SER A 23 -14.32 -9.68 20.53
C SER A 23 -13.26 -10.02 21.58
N LYS A 24 -13.68 -10.54 22.74
CA LYS A 24 -12.79 -11.00 23.82
C LYS A 24 -12.55 -12.52 23.83
N GLY A 25 -13.24 -13.25 22.96
CA GLY A 25 -13.20 -14.72 22.90
C GLY A 25 -12.64 -15.26 21.59
N GLY A 26 -13.26 -16.28 21.05
CA GLY A 26 -12.91 -16.90 19.77
C GLY A 26 -13.04 -15.96 18.56
N VAL A 27 -12.91 -16.53 17.38
CA VAL A 27 -13.07 -15.80 16.11
C VAL A 27 -14.55 -15.47 15.90
N PRO A 28 -14.91 -14.21 15.66
CA PRO A 28 -16.29 -13.82 15.35
C PRO A 28 -16.82 -14.50 14.09
N PRO A 29 -18.13 -14.82 14.01
CA PRO A 29 -18.74 -15.43 12.84
C PRO A 29 -18.47 -14.67 11.54
N GLU A 30 -18.55 -13.34 11.58
CA GLU A 30 -18.37 -12.45 10.44
C GLU A 30 -16.97 -12.59 9.83
N VAL A 31 -15.97 -12.94 10.65
CA VAL A 31 -14.60 -13.20 10.19
C VAL A 31 -14.52 -14.54 9.49
N SER A 32 -15.14 -15.58 10.05
CA SER A 32 -15.17 -16.91 9.44
C SER A 32 -15.88 -16.89 8.10
N GLU A 33 -17.07 -16.28 8.04
CA GLU A 33 -17.85 -16.13 6.81
C GLU A 33 -17.08 -15.37 5.71
N LEU A 34 -16.35 -14.32 6.09
CA LEU A 34 -15.51 -13.58 5.16
C LEU A 34 -14.39 -14.46 4.58
N VAL A 35 -13.72 -15.24 5.45
CA VAL A 35 -12.63 -16.12 5.02
C VAL A 35 -13.16 -17.26 4.14
N ASP A 36 -14.33 -17.80 4.44
CA ASP A 36 -15.00 -18.81 3.59
C ASP A 36 -15.35 -18.24 2.21
N ARG A 37 -15.73 -16.98 2.13
CA ARG A 37 -15.90 -16.27 0.84
C ARG A 37 -14.59 -16.16 0.07
N PHE A 38 -13.47 -15.90 0.73
CA PHE A 38 -12.15 -15.91 0.08
C PHE A 38 -11.83 -17.29 -0.48
N ASP A 39 -12.08 -18.34 0.29
CA ASP A 39 -11.89 -19.73 -0.15
C ASP A 39 -12.71 -20.03 -1.42
N SER A 40 -13.98 -19.65 -1.41
CA SER A 40 -14.89 -19.84 -2.56
C SER A 40 -14.39 -19.11 -3.81
N VAL A 41 -13.91 -17.87 -3.68
CA VAL A 41 -13.36 -17.07 -4.80
C VAL A 41 -12.07 -17.67 -5.33
N LEU A 42 -11.19 -18.15 -4.45
CA LEU A 42 -9.91 -18.77 -4.83
C LEU A 42 -10.14 -20.11 -5.54
N HIS A 43 -11.12 -20.93 -5.11
CA HIS A 43 -11.44 -22.21 -5.71
C HIS A 43 -12.19 -22.10 -7.03
N ALA A 44 -12.94 -21.03 -7.25
CA ALA A 44 -13.71 -20.83 -8.49
C ALA A 44 -12.83 -20.71 -9.75
N ARG A 45 -11.50 -20.72 -9.62
CA ARG A 45 -10.50 -20.62 -10.70
C ARG A 45 -10.81 -19.54 -11.74
N ALA A 46 -11.74 -18.66 -11.46
CA ALA A 46 -11.97 -17.50 -12.29
C ALA A 46 -10.76 -16.58 -12.07
N PRO A 47 -9.94 -16.33 -13.09
CA PRO A 47 -8.96 -15.25 -12.96
C PRO A 47 -9.81 -14.02 -12.69
N LEU A 48 -9.68 -13.46 -11.49
CA LEU A 48 -10.19 -12.13 -11.21
C LEU A 48 -9.50 -11.21 -12.21
N LYS A 49 -10.18 -11.00 -13.36
CA LYS A 49 -9.78 -9.96 -14.33
C LYS A 49 -10.10 -8.62 -13.70
N LEU A 50 -9.37 -8.31 -12.64
CA LEU A 50 -9.59 -7.09 -11.88
C LEU A 50 -9.15 -5.85 -12.65
N GLY A 51 -8.47 -6.01 -13.80
CA GLY A 51 -7.85 -4.88 -14.50
C GLY A 51 -6.84 -4.14 -13.60
N VAL A 52 -6.30 -4.82 -12.61
CA VAL A 52 -5.49 -4.31 -11.51
C VAL A 52 -4.06 -4.77 -11.72
N ASP A 53 -3.12 -3.94 -11.30
CA ASP A 53 -1.70 -4.31 -11.27
C ASP A 53 -1.53 -5.71 -10.63
N PRO A 54 -0.79 -6.64 -11.28
CA PRO A 54 -0.54 -7.98 -10.78
C PRO A 54 -0.04 -8.03 -9.34
N TYR A 55 0.66 -6.99 -8.90
CA TYR A 55 1.15 -6.87 -7.53
C TYR A 55 0.01 -6.81 -6.50
N PHE A 56 -1.01 -5.96 -6.73
CA PHE A 56 -2.14 -5.86 -5.80
C PHE A 56 -2.99 -7.12 -5.77
N SER A 57 -3.21 -7.74 -6.93
CA SER A 57 -3.88 -9.04 -6.97
C SER A 57 -3.09 -10.11 -6.21
N THR A 58 -1.77 -10.17 -6.36
CA THR A 58 -0.91 -11.09 -5.61
C THR A 58 -0.97 -10.82 -4.10
N ALA A 59 -0.91 -9.55 -3.67
CA ALA A 59 -1.02 -9.19 -2.27
C ALA A 59 -2.38 -9.55 -1.66
N LEU A 60 -3.46 -9.34 -2.41
CA LEU A 60 -4.81 -9.75 -2.03
C LEU A 60 -4.92 -11.26 -1.85
N PHE A 61 -4.43 -12.05 -2.84
CA PHE A 61 -4.43 -13.50 -2.77
C PHE A 61 -3.57 -14.03 -1.61
N ALA A 62 -2.39 -13.47 -1.40
CA ALA A 62 -1.51 -13.86 -0.29
C ALA A 62 -2.19 -13.60 1.06
N GLY A 63 -2.83 -12.45 1.25
CA GLY A 63 -3.57 -12.13 2.46
C GLY A 63 -4.77 -13.06 2.67
N ALA A 64 -5.53 -13.38 1.62
CA ALA A 64 -6.64 -14.31 1.67
C ALA A 64 -6.18 -15.73 2.08
N LEU A 65 -5.13 -16.25 1.46
CA LEU A 65 -4.55 -17.56 1.82
C LEU A 65 -4.03 -17.60 3.25
N ARG A 66 -3.40 -16.52 3.73
CA ARG A 66 -2.95 -16.42 5.13
C ARG A 66 -4.11 -16.43 6.11
N SER A 67 -5.23 -15.73 5.80
CA SER A 67 -6.41 -15.75 6.67
C SER A 67 -7.04 -17.13 6.75
N MET A 68 -7.11 -17.86 5.64
CA MET A 68 -7.58 -19.26 5.63
C MET A 68 -6.67 -20.17 6.46
N LYS A 69 -5.34 -20.01 6.34
CA LYS A 69 -4.38 -20.76 7.16
C LYS A 69 -4.53 -20.41 8.64
N ALA A 70 -4.70 -19.14 8.97
CA ALA A 70 -4.85 -18.67 10.34
C ALA A 70 -6.10 -19.23 11.02
N LEU A 71 -7.22 -19.43 10.31
CA LEU A 71 -8.42 -20.07 10.87
C LEU A 71 -8.19 -21.52 11.34
N ARG A 72 -7.16 -22.19 10.83
CA ARG A 72 -6.84 -23.59 11.16
C ARG A 72 -5.93 -23.74 12.39
N HIS A 73 -5.51 -22.64 13.03
CA HIS A 73 -4.72 -22.72 14.25
C HIS A 73 -5.57 -23.21 15.42
N ASP A 74 -5.05 -24.17 16.19
CA ASP A 74 -5.72 -24.66 17.39
C ASP A 74 -5.64 -23.67 18.56
N ASN A 75 -4.59 -22.85 18.59
CA ASN A 75 -4.41 -21.81 19.60
C ASN A 75 -5.17 -20.55 19.23
N VAL A 76 -6.20 -20.21 20.02
CA VAL A 76 -7.08 -19.06 19.80
C VAL A 76 -6.30 -17.73 19.75
N MET A 77 -5.26 -17.57 20.56
CA MET A 77 -4.47 -16.32 20.58
C MET A 77 -3.65 -16.15 19.31
N GLU A 78 -3.01 -17.22 18.85
CA GLU A 78 -2.26 -17.22 17.57
C GLU A 78 -3.20 -17.06 16.40
N GLN A 79 -4.31 -17.80 16.40
CA GLN A 79 -5.36 -17.68 15.39
C GLN A 79 -5.80 -16.24 15.22
N ARG A 80 -6.15 -15.55 16.30
CA ARG A 80 -6.62 -14.16 16.28
C ARG A 80 -5.53 -13.19 15.82
N ARG A 81 -4.28 -13.37 16.29
CA ARG A 81 -3.15 -12.53 15.89
C ARG A 81 -2.92 -12.63 14.38
N ASP A 82 -2.87 -13.85 13.86
CA ASP A 82 -2.53 -14.10 12.47
C ASP A 82 -3.68 -13.73 11.53
N LEU A 83 -4.94 -13.94 11.95
CA LEU A 83 -6.12 -13.42 11.25
C LEU A 83 -6.09 -11.90 11.17
N ARG A 84 -5.76 -11.20 12.27
CA ARG A 84 -5.67 -9.75 12.26
C ARG A 84 -4.64 -9.26 11.25
N LEU A 85 -3.45 -9.85 11.24
CA LEU A 85 -2.39 -9.49 10.30
C LEU A 85 -2.79 -9.78 8.85
N ALA A 86 -3.39 -10.93 8.60
CA ALA A 86 -3.84 -11.33 7.26
C ALA A 86 -4.97 -10.42 6.74
N LEU A 87 -5.97 -10.12 7.56
CA LEU A 87 -7.07 -9.21 7.20
C LEU A 87 -6.59 -7.77 6.99
N GLU A 88 -5.61 -7.29 7.76
CA GLU A 88 -4.99 -5.99 7.51
C GLU A 88 -4.30 -5.96 6.13
N GLN A 89 -3.60 -7.01 5.73
CA GLN A 89 -3.01 -7.11 4.40
C GLN A 89 -4.05 -7.08 3.29
N VAL A 90 -5.13 -7.87 3.43
CA VAL A 90 -6.26 -7.87 2.49
C VAL A 90 -6.88 -6.48 2.40
N ARG A 91 -7.11 -5.84 3.54
CA ARG A 91 -7.67 -4.49 3.63
C ARG A 91 -6.82 -3.47 2.87
N HIS A 92 -5.50 -3.51 3.07
CA HIS A 92 -4.59 -2.60 2.40
C HIS A 92 -4.57 -2.83 0.89
N ALA A 93 -4.46 -4.08 0.45
CA ALA A 93 -4.50 -4.42 -0.97
C ALA A 93 -5.82 -3.97 -1.63
N LEU A 94 -6.97 -4.21 -0.99
CA LEU A 94 -8.27 -3.77 -1.48
C LEU A 94 -8.38 -2.25 -1.53
N ARG A 95 -7.88 -1.56 -0.50
CA ARG A 95 -7.89 -0.09 -0.47
C ARG A 95 -7.07 0.49 -1.61
N ASP A 96 -5.90 -0.07 -1.89
CA ASP A 96 -5.07 0.37 -3.00
C ASP A 96 -5.75 0.15 -4.36
N ILE A 97 -6.51 -0.95 -4.48
CA ILE A 97 -7.29 -1.25 -5.68
C ILE A 97 -8.49 -0.28 -5.82
N VAL A 98 -9.23 -0.04 -4.72
CA VAL A 98 -10.45 0.78 -4.72
C VAL A 98 -10.13 2.27 -4.81
N ASP A 99 -9.15 2.75 -4.06
CA ASP A 99 -8.70 4.15 -4.09
C ASP A 99 -8.06 4.52 -5.45
N GLY A 100 -8.00 3.54 -6.33
CA GLY A 100 -7.59 3.67 -7.73
C GLY A 100 -6.15 4.16 -7.86
N HIS A 101 -5.36 3.46 -8.50
CA HIS A 101 -4.04 3.67 -9.09
C HIS A 101 -3.49 5.13 -9.06
N TRP A 102 -3.64 5.83 -7.91
CA TRP A 102 -3.24 7.22 -7.78
C TRP A 102 -1.78 7.46 -8.18
N ALA A 103 -0.95 6.42 -8.12
CA ALA A 103 0.44 6.45 -8.58
C ALA A 103 0.62 5.90 -10.00
N SER A 104 -0.47 5.52 -10.71
CA SER A 104 -0.41 4.95 -12.06
C SER A 104 0.00 5.98 -13.12
N GLU A 105 0.47 5.49 -14.26
CA GLU A 105 0.86 6.35 -15.39
C GLU A 105 -0.30 7.18 -15.95
N GLY A 106 -1.54 6.69 -15.81
CA GLY A 106 -2.74 7.40 -16.30
C GLY A 106 -3.20 8.57 -15.41
N THR A 107 -2.69 8.66 -14.16
CA THR A 107 -3.07 9.75 -13.26
C THR A 107 -2.21 10.98 -13.51
N PRO A 108 -2.80 12.20 -13.67
CA PRO A 108 -2.04 13.43 -13.82
C PRO A 108 -1.05 13.65 -12.66
N ALA A 109 0.18 14.11 -12.97
CA ALA A 109 1.24 14.25 -11.97
C ALA A 109 0.87 15.16 -10.78
N HIS A 110 0.03 16.18 -11.01
CA HIS A 110 -0.43 17.07 -9.94
C HIS A 110 -1.39 16.37 -8.97
N GLU A 111 -2.24 15.46 -9.46
CA GLU A 111 -3.13 14.65 -8.62
C GLU A 111 -2.32 13.64 -7.78
N VAL A 112 -1.30 13.02 -8.39
CA VAL A 112 -0.34 12.17 -7.66
C VAL A 112 0.33 12.96 -6.54
N LEU A 113 0.75 14.20 -6.82
CA LEU A 113 1.39 15.08 -5.85
C LEU A 113 0.44 15.46 -4.71
N GLN A 114 -0.81 15.82 -4.99
CA GLN A 114 -1.83 16.12 -3.99
C GLN A 114 -2.08 14.91 -3.09
N THR A 115 -2.15 13.71 -3.67
CA THR A 115 -2.34 12.47 -2.93
C THR A 115 -1.13 12.14 -2.05
N LEU A 116 0.10 12.41 -2.53
CA LEU A 116 1.32 12.28 -1.72
C LEU A 116 1.26 13.17 -0.47
N VAL A 117 0.88 14.45 -0.62
CA VAL A 117 0.70 15.38 0.50
C VAL A 117 -0.31 14.86 1.51
N ALA A 118 -1.48 14.43 1.02
CA ALA A 118 -2.55 13.91 1.88
C ALA A 118 -2.17 12.62 2.61
N THR A 119 -1.35 11.78 1.96
CA THR A 119 -0.91 10.48 2.51
C THR A 119 0.18 10.63 3.55
N LEU A 120 1.24 11.37 3.24
CA LEU A 120 2.41 11.49 4.10
C LEU A 120 2.17 12.45 5.26
N ARG A 121 1.44 13.55 5.03
CA ARG A 121 1.19 14.60 6.04
C ARG A 121 2.45 15.13 6.69
N VAL A 122 3.56 15.16 5.94
CA VAL A 122 4.84 15.70 6.38
C VAL A 122 4.95 17.19 6.02
N PRO A 123 5.87 17.93 6.67
CA PRO A 123 6.15 19.31 6.28
C PRO A 123 6.57 19.41 4.80
N GLN A 124 6.12 20.48 4.13
CA GLN A 124 6.44 20.70 2.72
C GLN A 124 7.93 20.67 2.38
N PRO A 125 8.85 21.20 3.22
CA PRO A 125 10.29 21.08 2.97
C PRO A 125 10.77 19.63 2.92
N GLU A 126 10.21 18.75 3.74
CA GLU A 126 10.57 17.33 3.75
C GLU A 126 10.07 16.62 2.50
N LEU A 127 8.81 16.87 2.09
CA LEU A 127 8.29 16.33 0.84
C LEU A 127 9.11 16.85 -0.36
N ALA A 128 9.44 18.14 -0.40
CA ALA A 128 10.27 18.73 -1.44
C ALA A 128 11.65 18.04 -1.53
N ARG A 129 12.27 17.73 -0.38
CA ARG A 129 13.52 16.97 -0.29
C ARG A 129 13.39 15.57 -0.90
N LEU A 130 12.33 14.83 -0.57
CA LEU A 130 12.07 13.50 -1.15
C LEU A 130 11.89 13.57 -2.67
N LEU A 131 11.24 14.61 -3.16
CA LEU A 131 11.01 14.83 -4.59
C LEU A 131 12.25 15.40 -5.31
N GLY A 132 13.27 15.85 -4.59
CA GLY A 132 14.48 16.45 -5.16
C GLY A 132 14.23 17.84 -5.79
N ILE A 133 13.30 18.61 -5.23
CA ILE A 133 12.90 19.94 -5.70
C ILE A 133 12.96 20.97 -4.58
N SER A 134 12.85 22.25 -4.92
CA SER A 134 12.72 23.30 -3.90
C SER A 134 11.30 23.35 -3.32
N THR A 135 11.18 23.76 -2.04
CA THR A 135 9.89 24.00 -1.39
C THR A 135 9.02 24.98 -2.19
N ARG A 136 9.63 26.03 -2.76
CA ARG A 136 8.93 27.00 -3.60
C ARG A 136 8.35 26.37 -4.86
N GLN A 137 9.06 25.44 -5.50
CA GLN A 137 8.59 24.72 -6.66
C GLN A 137 7.42 23.79 -6.30
N LEU A 138 7.53 23.08 -5.18
CA LEU A 138 6.43 22.26 -4.64
C LEU A 138 5.16 23.10 -4.41
N GLN A 139 5.31 24.26 -3.77
CA GLN A 139 4.19 25.18 -3.49
C GLN A 139 3.50 25.65 -4.78
N ARG A 140 4.29 26.03 -5.78
CA ARG A 140 3.74 26.44 -7.09
C ARG A 140 2.93 25.32 -7.76
N TRP A 141 3.44 24.11 -7.74
CA TRP A 141 2.73 22.96 -8.31
C TRP A 141 1.43 22.65 -7.55
N LEU A 142 1.46 22.74 -6.21
CA LEU A 142 0.26 22.51 -5.39
C LEU A 142 -0.79 23.63 -5.57
N ALA A 143 -0.37 24.85 -5.84
CA ALA A 143 -1.25 25.98 -6.12
C ALA A 143 -1.80 25.96 -7.56
N GLY A 144 -1.25 25.11 -8.44
CA GLY A 144 -1.59 25.13 -9.87
C GLY A 144 -0.97 26.30 -10.63
N ASP A 145 0.02 26.99 -10.02
CA ASP A 145 0.65 28.17 -10.58
C ASP A 145 1.85 27.79 -11.47
N GLY A 146 1.71 28.01 -12.77
CA GLY A 146 2.79 27.85 -13.74
C GLY A 146 2.85 26.47 -14.39
N ALA A 147 4.06 26.10 -14.89
CA ALA A 147 4.25 24.83 -15.58
C ALA A 147 4.11 23.64 -14.61
N LEU A 148 3.33 22.66 -15.02
CA LEU A 148 3.17 21.38 -14.30
C LEU A 148 4.49 20.57 -14.32
N PRO A 149 4.67 19.64 -13.38
CA PRO A 149 5.79 18.71 -13.43
C PRO A 149 5.85 17.99 -14.77
N SER A 150 7.04 17.86 -15.33
CA SER A 150 7.24 17.20 -16.62
C SER A 150 8.54 16.40 -16.64
N GLY A 151 8.63 15.44 -17.54
CA GLY A 151 9.85 14.67 -17.80
C GLY A 151 10.41 14.06 -16.52
N ARG A 152 11.64 14.45 -16.14
CA ARG A 152 12.35 13.90 -14.98
C ARG A 152 11.64 14.16 -13.65
N GLU A 153 11.00 15.32 -13.51
CA GLU A 153 10.28 15.71 -12.30
C GLU A 153 9.04 14.84 -12.11
N GLU A 154 8.27 14.64 -13.16
CA GLU A 154 7.11 13.76 -13.17
C GLU A 154 7.50 12.32 -12.85
N SER A 155 8.55 11.80 -13.51
CA SER A 155 9.07 10.46 -13.22
C SER A 155 9.46 10.31 -11.75
N ARG A 156 10.12 11.32 -11.17
CA ARG A 156 10.50 11.33 -9.76
C ARG A 156 9.29 11.30 -8.84
N ILE A 157 8.26 12.12 -9.11
CA ILE A 157 7.01 12.13 -8.36
C ILE A 157 6.38 10.74 -8.36
N ARG A 158 6.30 10.08 -9.52
CA ARG A 158 5.72 8.75 -9.66
C ARG A 158 6.52 7.69 -8.92
N MET A 159 7.85 7.70 -9.02
CA MET A 159 8.71 6.78 -8.28
C MET A 159 8.52 6.92 -6.77
N VAL A 160 8.53 8.15 -6.25
CA VAL A 160 8.28 8.40 -4.82
C VAL A 160 6.88 7.95 -4.42
N ALA A 161 5.87 8.23 -5.25
CA ALA A 161 4.49 7.82 -5.01
C ALA A 161 4.35 6.29 -4.90
N GLN A 162 4.98 5.55 -5.80
CA GLN A 162 4.94 4.08 -5.77
C GLN A 162 5.64 3.52 -4.53
N LEU A 163 6.80 4.08 -4.14
CA LEU A 163 7.49 3.68 -2.90
C LEU A 163 6.64 4.00 -1.66
N VAL A 164 6.07 5.20 -1.58
CA VAL A 164 5.18 5.60 -0.49
C VAL A 164 3.97 4.67 -0.40
N ASN A 165 3.40 4.30 -1.55
CA ASN A 165 2.28 3.38 -1.60
C ASN A 165 2.62 2.01 -1.00
N GLN A 166 3.82 1.49 -1.19
CA GLN A 166 4.28 0.24 -0.57
C GLN A 166 4.54 0.42 0.93
N LEU A 167 5.23 1.50 1.29
CA LEU A 167 5.72 1.73 2.66
C LEU A 167 4.61 2.09 3.65
N ARG A 168 3.58 2.81 3.22
CA ARG A 168 2.47 3.26 4.09
C ARG A 168 1.68 2.11 4.74
N HIS A 169 1.84 0.89 4.28
CA HIS A 169 1.21 -0.29 4.85
C HIS A 169 1.97 -0.87 6.04
N VAL A 170 3.25 -0.50 6.17
CA VAL A 170 4.17 -1.03 7.17
C VAL A 170 4.58 0.05 8.15
N TYR A 171 4.78 1.26 7.65
CA TYR A 171 5.25 2.39 8.42
C TYR A 171 4.15 3.41 8.69
N THR A 172 4.28 4.13 9.79
CA THR A 172 3.48 5.34 10.04
C THR A 172 3.83 6.43 9.02
N ALA A 173 2.98 7.44 8.90
CA ALA A 173 3.24 8.59 8.03
C ALA A 173 4.61 9.25 8.29
N GLN A 174 5.07 9.24 9.54
CA GLN A 174 6.40 9.75 9.94
C GLN A 174 7.51 8.74 9.70
N GLY A 175 7.22 7.44 9.75
CA GLY A 175 8.19 6.37 9.48
C GLY A 175 8.55 6.23 8.01
N VAL A 176 7.64 6.60 7.10
CA VAL A 176 7.91 6.54 5.65
C VAL A 176 9.09 7.44 5.25
N PRO A 177 9.16 8.73 5.61
CA PRO A 177 10.34 9.55 5.33
C PRO A 177 11.63 8.99 5.93
N ALA A 178 11.57 8.48 7.16
CA ALA A 178 12.73 7.89 7.82
C ALA A 178 13.29 6.68 7.04
N TRP A 179 12.44 5.90 6.37
CA TRP A 179 12.88 4.82 5.51
C TRP A 179 13.76 5.32 4.34
N PHE A 180 13.45 6.47 3.77
CA PHE A 180 14.26 7.04 2.69
C PHE A 180 15.68 7.45 3.15
N ASP A 181 15.85 7.73 4.43
CA ASP A 181 17.14 8.10 5.03
C ASP A 181 17.88 6.90 5.64
N TYR A 182 17.21 5.75 5.76
CA TYR A 182 17.81 4.57 6.37
C TYR A 182 18.54 3.70 5.33
N LYS A 183 19.85 3.54 5.52
CA LYS A 183 20.66 2.62 4.73
C LYS A 183 20.43 1.19 5.22
N GLY A 184 19.51 0.50 4.54
CA GLY A 184 19.17 -0.89 4.87
C GLY A 184 20.30 -1.89 4.60
N PRO A 185 20.21 -3.12 5.13
CA PRO A 185 21.16 -4.19 4.88
C PRO A 185 21.35 -4.43 3.37
N GLY A 186 22.61 -4.55 2.93
CA GLY A 186 22.94 -4.78 1.52
C GLY A 186 22.78 -3.58 0.57
N MET A 187 22.33 -2.43 1.06
CA MET A 187 22.31 -1.19 0.27
C MET A 187 23.65 -0.49 0.30
N LYS A 188 24.09 0.05 -0.86
CA LYS A 188 25.32 0.84 -0.96
C LYS A 188 25.16 2.27 -0.47
N ALA A 189 23.94 2.80 -0.59
CA ALA A 189 23.55 4.17 -0.21
C ALA A 189 22.11 4.17 0.34
N THR A 190 21.65 5.31 0.86
CA THR A 190 20.27 5.46 1.31
C THR A 190 19.29 5.38 0.12
N PRO A 191 18.02 4.98 0.34
CA PRO A 191 17.01 5.01 -0.70
C PRO A 191 16.87 6.38 -1.37
N LEU A 192 16.99 7.47 -0.60
CA LEU A 192 16.92 8.83 -1.13
C LEU A 192 18.06 9.13 -2.11
N GLU A 193 19.30 8.72 -1.78
CA GLU A 193 20.45 8.87 -2.66
C GLU A 193 20.33 8.00 -3.92
N LEU A 194 19.87 6.74 -3.76
CA LEU A 194 19.67 5.82 -4.88
C LEU A 194 18.57 6.30 -5.85
N LEU A 195 17.57 7.00 -5.35
CA LEU A 195 16.53 7.60 -6.19
C LEU A 195 17.04 8.70 -7.13
N ALA A 196 18.25 9.21 -6.95
CA ALA A 196 18.85 10.18 -7.88
C ALA A 196 19.04 9.59 -9.29
N ASP A 197 19.23 8.27 -9.38
CA ASP A 197 19.33 7.54 -10.64
C ASP A 197 18.15 6.57 -10.79
N PRO A 198 17.25 6.77 -11.79
CA PRO A 198 16.09 5.93 -12.03
C PRO A 198 16.40 4.43 -12.23
N ILE A 199 17.61 4.08 -12.64
CA ILE A 199 18.05 2.68 -12.81
C ILE A 199 17.96 1.87 -11.51
N ASN A 200 18.05 2.55 -10.36
CA ASN A 200 17.95 1.92 -9.06
C ASN A 200 16.49 1.66 -8.61
N PHE A 201 15.51 2.22 -9.33
CA PHE A 201 14.11 2.18 -8.90
C PHE A 201 13.57 0.75 -8.69
N PRO A 202 13.79 -0.24 -9.58
CA PRO A 202 13.33 -1.61 -9.34
C PRO A 202 13.85 -2.18 -8.01
N ARG A 203 15.14 -1.94 -7.72
CA ARG A 203 15.77 -2.38 -6.47
C ARG A 203 15.15 -1.71 -5.24
N LEU A 204 14.83 -0.42 -5.33
CA LEU A 204 14.16 0.31 -4.26
C LEU A 204 12.73 -0.20 -4.04
N LEU A 205 12.03 -0.50 -5.11
CA LEU A 205 10.68 -1.06 -5.04
C LEU A 205 10.68 -2.45 -4.38
N ASP A 206 11.66 -3.30 -4.71
CA ASP A 206 11.84 -4.60 -4.06
C ASP A 206 12.20 -4.47 -2.58
N ALA A 207 13.02 -3.49 -2.22
CA ALA A 207 13.35 -3.20 -0.82
C ALA A 207 12.12 -2.69 -0.03
N ALA A 208 11.30 -1.83 -0.62
CA ALA A 208 10.06 -1.36 -0.01
C ALA A 208 9.05 -2.50 0.19
N ARG A 209 8.94 -3.42 -0.78
CA ARG A 209 8.13 -4.64 -0.68
C ARG A 209 8.67 -5.59 0.39
N GLY A 210 10.00 -5.76 0.46
CA GLY A 210 10.66 -6.57 1.48
C GLY A 210 10.41 -6.07 2.89
N ALA A 211 10.32 -4.77 3.09
CA ALA A 211 9.94 -4.16 4.36
C ALA A 211 8.53 -4.60 4.82
N SER A 212 7.62 -4.85 3.86
CA SER A 212 6.26 -5.37 4.14
C SER A 212 6.23 -6.86 4.50
N SER A 213 7.30 -7.58 4.23
CA SER A 213 7.38 -9.04 4.39
C SER A 213 8.22 -9.45 5.59
N ALA A 214 8.84 -8.50 6.30
CA ALA A 214 9.56 -8.77 7.52
C ALA A 214 8.59 -9.20 8.64
N PRO A 215 8.92 -10.27 9.39
CA PRO A 215 8.04 -10.85 10.41
C PRO A 215 7.81 -9.93 11.60
#